data_16a068b87293802909562a1e495e883c
#
_entry.id   16a068b87293802909562a1e495e883c
#
_cell.length_a   1.000
_cell.length_b   1.000
_cell.length_c   1.000
_cell.angle_alpha   90.00
_cell.angle_beta   90.00
_cell.angle_gamma   90.00
#
_symmetry.space_group_name_H-M   'P 1'
#
loop_
_entity.id
_entity.type
_entity.pdbx_description
1 polymer ?
#
loop_
_entity_poly.entity_id
_entity_poly.type
_entity_poly.pdbx_seq_one_letter_code
_entity_poly.pdbx_strand_id
1 'polypeptide(L)'
;MTELLQVAQHADDLERARAFYTKLLGQEPAGYFDPPGLLFFRAGGVRLLLERGAPSAMIYLRVDDVEASVEGLRADGVEIVSEPHVIFTHADDRLGPPGSEERMAFLRDSEGNLVGLVSHHPVSGG
;
A
#
# COMPACT_ATOMS: atom_id res chain seq x y z
N MET A 1 2.29 24.75 7.83
CA MET A 1 1.34 23.64 7.69
C MET A 1 1.99 22.36 8.16
N THR A 2 1.25 21.56 8.92
CA THR A 2 1.77 20.28 9.41
C THR A 2 1.61 19.23 8.31
N GLU A 3 2.66 18.43 8.11
CA GLU A 3 2.66 17.36 7.10
C GLU A 3 2.89 16.01 7.75
N LEU A 4 2.33 14.97 7.15
CA LEU A 4 2.62 13.61 7.58
C LEU A 4 3.99 13.21 7.04
N LEU A 5 4.93 12.91 7.94
CA LEU A 5 6.30 12.56 7.57
C LEU A 5 6.50 11.06 7.38
N GLN A 6 5.87 10.26 8.24
CA GLN A 6 6.21 8.85 8.34
C GLN A 6 5.04 8.04 8.90
N VAL A 7 4.86 6.83 8.38
CA VAL A 7 3.98 5.81 8.98
C VAL A 7 4.82 4.57 9.25
N ALA A 8 4.46 3.84 10.30
CA ALA A 8 5.17 2.62 10.68
C ALA A 8 4.28 1.40 10.52
N GLN A 9 4.89 0.29 10.05
CA GLN A 9 4.29 -1.03 9.96
C GLN A 9 5.15 -2.00 10.75
N HIS A 10 4.50 -2.93 11.40
CA HIS A 10 5.21 -4.00 12.09
C HIS A 10 5.80 -4.99 11.09
N ALA A 11 7.05 -5.41 11.33
CA ALA A 11 7.68 -6.47 10.55
C ALA A 11 8.55 -7.31 11.47
N ASP A 12 8.27 -8.61 11.52
CA ASP A 12 9.08 -9.55 12.30
C ASP A 12 10.41 -9.86 11.61
N ASP A 13 10.36 -10.00 10.29
CA ASP A 13 11.53 -10.36 9.48
C ASP A 13 11.79 -9.26 8.46
N LEU A 14 12.79 -8.43 8.74
CA LEU A 14 13.08 -7.25 7.90
C LEU A 14 13.61 -7.63 6.52
N GLU A 15 14.33 -8.75 6.38
CA GLU A 15 14.78 -9.20 5.06
C GLU A 15 13.60 -9.65 4.20
N ARG A 16 12.67 -10.37 4.79
CA ARG A 16 11.45 -10.78 4.10
C ARG A 16 10.59 -9.58 3.73
N ALA A 17 10.44 -8.63 4.65
CA ALA A 17 9.71 -7.40 4.40
C ALA A 17 10.37 -6.58 3.30
N ARG A 18 11.71 -6.51 3.30
CA ARG A 18 12.46 -5.80 2.28
C ARG A 18 12.18 -6.38 0.88
N ALA A 19 12.24 -7.68 0.74
CA ALA A 19 11.96 -8.32 -0.55
C ALA A 19 10.53 -8.05 -1.01
N PHE A 20 9.57 -8.17 -0.10
CA PHE A 20 8.16 -7.95 -0.43
C PHE A 20 7.89 -6.50 -0.85
N TYR A 21 8.32 -5.53 -0.04
CA TYR A 21 8.01 -4.13 -0.31
C TYR A 21 8.83 -3.55 -1.46
N THR A 22 10.01 -4.07 -1.74
CA THR A 22 10.77 -3.70 -2.94
C THR A 22 9.95 -4.02 -4.20
N LYS A 23 9.33 -5.20 -4.24
CA LYS A 23 8.46 -5.57 -5.37
C LYS A 23 7.17 -4.78 -5.38
N LEU A 24 6.51 -4.69 -4.23
CA LEU A 24 5.21 -4.00 -4.15
C LEU A 24 5.31 -2.53 -4.55
N LEU A 25 6.32 -1.84 -4.05
CA LEU A 25 6.49 -0.40 -4.30
C LEU A 25 7.29 -0.13 -5.58
N GLY A 26 7.94 -1.14 -6.15
CA GLY A 26 8.74 -0.99 -7.35
C GLY A 26 9.97 -0.13 -7.16
N GLN A 27 10.56 -0.16 -5.97
CA GLN A 27 11.74 0.65 -5.65
C GLN A 27 12.56 0.01 -4.54
N GLU A 28 13.85 0.31 -4.52
CA GLU A 28 14.73 -0.13 -3.46
C GLU A 28 14.46 0.65 -2.17
N PRO A 29 14.82 0.10 -1.01
CA PRO A 29 14.70 0.83 0.25
C PRO A 29 15.47 2.15 0.22
N ALA A 30 14.91 3.16 0.87
CA ALA A 30 15.59 4.43 1.07
C ALA A 30 16.67 4.31 2.15
N GLY A 31 16.51 3.36 3.07
CA GLY A 31 17.50 3.08 4.10
C GLY A 31 17.19 1.76 4.79
N TYR A 32 18.24 1.06 5.21
CA TYR A 32 18.10 -0.19 5.96
C TYR A 32 19.21 -0.25 6.98
N PHE A 33 18.82 -0.27 8.26
CA PHE A 33 19.75 -0.23 9.38
C PHE A 33 19.44 -1.38 10.35
N ASP A 34 20.26 -2.41 10.36
CA ASP A 34 20.08 -3.54 11.27
C ASP A 34 21.46 -3.98 11.80
N PRO A 35 21.83 -3.71 13.05
CA PRO A 35 21.03 -3.05 14.07
C PRO A 35 20.85 -1.55 13.83
N PRO A 36 19.80 -0.92 14.39
CA PRO A 36 18.82 -1.44 15.36
C PRO A 36 17.62 -2.17 14.76
N GLY A 37 17.42 -2.17 13.46
CA GLY A 37 16.30 -2.83 12.82
C GLY A 37 15.27 -1.84 12.30
N LEU A 38 15.69 -1.02 11.35
CA LEU A 38 14.87 0.02 10.71
C LEU A 38 14.98 -0.13 9.19
N LEU A 39 13.85 -0.34 8.55
CA LEU A 39 13.78 -0.45 7.10
C LEU A 39 12.87 0.64 6.58
N PHE A 40 13.40 1.51 5.74
CA PHE A 40 12.68 2.67 5.22
C PHE A 40 12.45 2.57 3.72
N PHE A 41 11.24 2.90 3.31
CA PHE A 41 10.90 3.15 1.91
C PHE A 41 10.32 4.55 1.77
N ARG A 42 10.41 5.11 0.59
CA ARG A 42 9.69 6.33 0.27
C ARG A 42 8.41 5.99 -0.46
N ALA A 43 7.29 6.46 0.08
CA ALA A 43 5.97 6.29 -0.54
C ALA A 43 5.43 7.69 -0.84
N GLY A 44 5.86 8.25 -1.98
CA GLY A 44 5.57 9.65 -2.29
C GLY A 44 6.32 10.56 -1.33
N GLY A 45 5.63 11.50 -0.69
CA GLY A 45 6.22 12.41 0.29
C GLY A 45 6.32 11.85 1.70
N VAL A 46 5.93 10.59 1.92
CA VAL A 46 5.87 9.96 3.25
C VAL A 46 6.87 8.82 3.31
N ARG A 47 7.57 8.69 4.45
CA ARG A 47 8.42 7.53 4.68
C ARG A 47 7.57 6.38 5.24
N LEU A 48 7.78 5.19 4.73
CA LEU A 48 7.23 3.97 5.30
C LEU A 48 8.34 3.27 6.06
N LEU A 49 8.16 3.13 7.37
CA LEU A 49 9.12 2.43 8.23
C LEU A 49 8.58 1.06 8.57
N LEU A 50 9.42 0.04 8.37
CA LEU A 50 9.14 -1.32 8.81
C LEU A 50 10.07 -1.63 9.97
N GLU A 51 9.51 -2.08 11.09
CA GLU A 51 10.24 -2.19 12.34
C GLU A 51 9.62 -3.28 13.22
N ARG A 52 10.45 -4.02 13.95
CA ARG A 52 9.99 -5.13 14.77
C ARG A 52 9.15 -4.67 15.97
N GLY A 53 9.44 -3.50 16.53
CA GLY A 53 8.79 -3.01 17.73
C GLY A 53 7.58 -2.13 17.49
N ALA A 54 7.28 -1.77 16.26
CA ALA A 54 6.19 -0.84 15.98
C ALA A 54 4.86 -1.59 15.88
N PRO A 55 3.75 -0.98 16.35
CA PRO A 55 2.44 -1.47 15.96
C PRO A 55 2.19 -1.14 14.50
N SER A 56 1.36 -1.93 13.83
CA SER A 56 1.05 -1.67 12.43
C SER A 56 0.01 -0.57 12.29
N ALA A 57 0.24 0.31 11.34
CA ALA A 57 -0.80 1.16 10.79
C ALA A 57 -1.48 0.40 9.66
N MET A 58 -2.66 0.79 9.28
CA MET A 58 -3.27 0.29 8.05
C MET A 58 -2.93 1.28 6.94
N ILE A 59 -2.25 0.84 5.90
CA ILE A 59 -1.85 1.70 4.80
C ILE A 59 -2.67 1.41 3.55
N TYR A 60 -2.89 2.46 2.77
CA TYR A 60 -3.57 2.39 1.49
C TYR A 60 -2.62 2.91 0.43
N LEU A 61 -2.37 2.12 -0.60
CA LEU A 61 -1.46 2.48 -1.68
C LEU A 61 -2.26 2.74 -2.94
N ARG A 62 -2.00 3.89 -3.57
CA ARG A 62 -2.64 4.18 -4.85
C ARG A 62 -1.89 3.47 -5.97
N VAL A 63 -2.63 2.75 -6.79
CA VAL A 63 -2.12 2.08 -7.98
C VAL A 63 -2.94 2.55 -9.19
N ASP A 64 -2.43 2.33 -10.38
CA ASP A 64 -3.12 2.77 -11.60
C ASP A 64 -4.35 1.93 -11.89
N ASP A 65 -4.26 0.62 -11.65
CA ASP A 65 -5.33 -0.34 -11.94
C ASP A 65 -5.31 -1.43 -10.87
N VAL A 66 -6.29 -1.37 -9.96
CA VAL A 66 -6.32 -2.30 -8.83
C VAL A 66 -6.55 -3.74 -9.29
N GLU A 67 -7.33 -3.96 -10.35
CA GLU A 67 -7.56 -5.32 -10.86
C GLU A 67 -6.26 -5.94 -11.39
N ALA A 68 -5.50 -5.19 -12.18
CA ALA A 68 -4.22 -5.66 -12.70
C ALA A 68 -3.21 -5.90 -11.58
N SER A 69 -3.16 -5.01 -10.59
CA SER A 69 -2.26 -5.15 -9.44
C SER A 69 -2.57 -6.42 -8.66
N VAL A 70 -3.84 -6.68 -8.40
CA VAL A 70 -4.27 -7.87 -7.66
C VAL A 70 -3.91 -9.15 -8.41
N GLU A 71 -4.11 -9.18 -9.73
CA GLU A 71 -3.75 -10.36 -10.53
C GLU A 71 -2.25 -10.65 -10.47
N GLY A 72 -1.42 -9.62 -10.57
CA GLY A 72 0.02 -9.77 -10.44
C GLY A 72 0.44 -10.27 -9.07
N LEU A 73 -0.16 -9.73 -8.01
CA LEU A 73 0.13 -10.16 -6.63
C LEU A 73 -0.34 -11.59 -6.39
N ARG A 74 -1.51 -11.95 -6.88
CA ARG A 74 -2.03 -13.32 -6.77
C ARG A 74 -1.10 -14.31 -7.46
N ALA A 75 -0.58 -13.96 -8.64
CA ALA A 75 0.37 -14.78 -9.36
C ALA A 75 1.67 -14.97 -8.58
N ASP A 76 2.05 -14.00 -7.76
CA ASP A 76 3.22 -14.08 -6.89
C ASP A 76 2.95 -14.78 -5.56
N GLY A 77 1.75 -15.31 -5.35
CA GLY A 77 1.39 -16.05 -4.14
C GLY A 77 0.96 -15.17 -2.97
N VAL A 78 0.65 -13.91 -3.20
CA VAL A 78 0.19 -13.00 -2.15
C VAL A 78 -1.27 -13.33 -1.79
N GLU A 79 -1.57 -13.34 -0.51
CA GLU A 79 -2.94 -13.56 -0.02
C GLU A 79 -3.80 -12.33 -0.31
N ILE A 80 -4.86 -12.52 -1.09
CA ILE A 80 -5.84 -11.47 -1.38
C ILE A 80 -7.01 -11.65 -0.42
N VAL A 81 -7.21 -10.65 0.43
CA VAL A 81 -8.25 -10.70 1.47
C VAL A 81 -9.60 -10.27 0.93
N SER A 82 -9.60 -9.25 0.08
CA SER A 82 -10.82 -8.72 -0.53
C SER A 82 -10.54 -8.38 -1.99
N GLU A 83 -11.36 -8.92 -2.87
CA GLU A 83 -11.24 -8.69 -4.31
C GLU A 83 -11.61 -7.25 -4.66
N PRO A 84 -11.09 -6.73 -5.80
CA PRO A 84 -11.40 -5.36 -6.21
C PRO A 84 -12.90 -5.11 -6.32
N HIS A 85 -13.35 -4.01 -5.75
CA HIS A 85 -14.75 -3.59 -5.83
C HIS A 85 -14.85 -2.08 -5.65
N VAL A 86 -15.94 -1.50 -6.13
CA VAL A 86 -16.19 -0.07 -5.99
C VAL A 86 -16.59 0.22 -4.55
N ILE A 87 -15.83 1.13 -3.93
CA ILE A 87 -16.07 1.56 -2.55
C ILE A 87 -16.86 2.87 -2.52
N PHE A 88 -16.56 3.77 -3.46
CA PHE A 88 -17.01 5.14 -3.34
C PHE A 88 -16.98 5.83 -4.71
N THR A 89 -17.95 6.71 -4.94
CA THR A 89 -17.96 7.55 -6.14
C THR A 89 -17.75 8.99 -5.71
N HIS A 90 -16.78 9.68 -6.33
CA HIS A 90 -16.43 11.04 -5.99
C HIS A 90 -17.32 12.03 -6.74
N ALA A 91 -18.15 12.76 -6.00
CA ALA A 91 -18.97 13.82 -6.56
C ALA A 91 -18.17 15.11 -6.74
N ASP A 92 -17.12 15.29 -5.94
CA ASP A 92 -16.26 16.47 -5.95
C ASP A 92 -14.80 16.06 -5.76
N ASP A 93 -13.92 17.05 -5.57
CA ASP A 93 -12.47 16.81 -5.51
C ASP A 93 -11.90 16.70 -4.09
N ARG A 94 -12.74 16.55 -3.07
CA ARG A 94 -12.26 16.53 -1.68
C ARG A 94 -11.33 15.37 -1.38
N LEU A 95 -11.63 14.18 -1.90
CA LEU A 95 -10.88 12.96 -1.58
C LEU A 95 -10.29 12.29 -2.80
N GLY A 96 -10.66 12.72 -4.00
CA GLY A 96 -10.18 12.12 -5.23
C GLY A 96 -10.72 12.86 -6.44
N PRO A 97 -10.38 12.40 -7.65
CA PRO A 97 -10.82 13.06 -8.87
C PRO A 97 -12.34 13.06 -9.01
N PRO A 98 -12.96 14.24 -9.23
CA PRO A 98 -14.42 14.30 -9.38
C PRO A 98 -14.87 13.50 -10.60
N GLY A 99 -16.02 12.84 -10.49
CA GLY A 99 -16.55 12.01 -11.55
C GLY A 99 -15.88 10.65 -11.66
N SER A 100 -15.09 10.25 -10.67
CA SER A 100 -14.44 8.95 -10.65
C SER A 100 -15.06 8.03 -9.61
N GLU A 101 -14.91 6.73 -9.83
CA GLU A 101 -15.22 5.74 -8.80
C GLU A 101 -13.91 5.23 -8.21
N GLU A 102 -13.91 5.06 -6.91
CA GLU A 102 -12.77 4.55 -6.18
C GLU A 102 -12.94 3.05 -5.98
N ARG A 103 -11.96 2.29 -6.46
CA ARG A 103 -11.94 0.83 -6.32
C ARG A 103 -10.84 0.43 -5.37
N MET A 104 -11.16 -0.49 -4.49
CA MET A 104 -10.22 -1.00 -3.50
C MET A 104 -10.15 -2.50 -3.50
N ALA A 105 -8.99 -3.00 -3.11
CA ALA A 105 -8.76 -4.39 -2.78
C ALA A 105 -7.86 -4.44 -1.55
N PHE A 106 -7.87 -5.55 -0.84
CA PHE A 106 -7.04 -5.71 0.35
C PHE A 106 -6.24 -7.00 0.25
N LEU A 107 -5.01 -6.94 0.73
CA LEU A 107 -4.07 -8.06 0.73
C LEU A 107 -3.36 -8.14 2.07
N ARG A 108 -2.71 -9.29 2.33
CA ARG A 108 -1.76 -9.42 3.43
C ARG A 108 -0.36 -9.23 2.89
N ASP A 109 0.44 -8.43 3.57
CA ASP A 109 1.85 -8.31 3.22
C ASP A 109 2.61 -9.54 3.73
N SER A 110 3.93 -9.55 3.55
CA SER A 110 4.78 -10.68 3.97
C SER A 110 4.79 -10.90 5.48
N GLU A 111 4.38 -9.88 6.25
CA GLU A 111 4.42 -9.90 7.70
C GLU A 111 3.02 -10.05 8.31
N GLY A 112 2.01 -10.31 7.48
CA GLY A 112 0.64 -10.50 7.92
C GLY A 112 -0.16 -9.22 8.10
N ASN A 113 0.38 -8.08 7.73
CA ASN A 113 -0.34 -6.82 7.83
C ASN A 113 -1.35 -6.67 6.71
N LEU A 114 -2.48 -6.07 7.01
CA LEU A 114 -3.49 -5.74 6.01
C LEU A 114 -3.08 -4.47 5.27
N VAL A 115 -3.08 -4.53 3.94
CA VAL A 115 -2.73 -3.40 3.07
C VAL A 115 -3.86 -3.19 2.06
N GLY A 116 -4.29 -1.96 1.89
CA GLY A 116 -5.27 -1.58 0.88
C GLY A 116 -4.60 -1.08 -0.39
N LEU A 117 -5.16 -1.45 -1.52
CA LEU A 117 -4.81 -0.89 -2.83
C LEU A 117 -6.00 -0.11 -3.36
N VAL A 118 -5.72 1.06 -3.92
CA VAL A 118 -6.76 1.99 -4.35
C VAL A 118 -6.46 2.46 -5.76
N SER A 119 -7.45 2.42 -6.64
CA SER A 119 -7.36 3.06 -7.94
C SER A 119 -8.63 3.85 -8.22
N HIS A 120 -8.50 4.86 -9.07
CA HIS A 120 -9.61 5.73 -9.46
C HIS A 120 -9.89 5.54 -10.95
N HIS A 121 -11.15 5.35 -11.30
CA HIS A 121 -11.57 5.11 -12.68
C HIS A 121 -12.73 6.04 -13.01
N PRO A 122 -12.87 6.45 -14.27
CA PRO A 122 -14.08 7.17 -14.65
C PRO A 122 -15.31 6.33 -14.32
N VAL A 123 -16.36 6.98 -13.84
CA VAL A 123 -17.61 6.27 -13.61
C VAL A 123 -18.03 5.68 -14.95
N SER A 124 -18.23 4.35 -14.98
CA SER A 124 -18.75 3.69 -16.15
C SER A 124 -20.20 4.10 -16.32
N GLY A 125 -20.38 5.20 -16.99
CA GLY A 125 -21.68 5.75 -17.22
C GLY A 125 -22.33 4.99 -18.33
N GLY A 126 -23.23 4.34 -18.00
CA GLY A 126 -24.03 3.75 -18.96
C GLY A 126 -24.57 4.71 -20.00
#